data_30144fecf0bc3440bd8468423010d053
#
_entry.id   30144fecf0bc3440bd8468423010d053
#
_cell.length_a   1.000
_cell.length_b   1.000
_cell.length_c   1.000
_cell.angle_alpha   90.00
_cell.angle_beta   90.00
_cell.angle_gamma   90.00
#
_symmetry.space_group_name_H-M   'P 1'
#
loop_
_entity.id
_entity.type
_entity.pdbx_description
1 polymer ?
#
loop_
_entity_poly.entity_id
_entity_poly.type
_entity_poly.pdbx_seq_one_letter_code
_entity_poly.pdbx_strand_id
1 'polypeptide(L)'
;MKKLLMGIVCIVTFSQCNNKIYSLDNLPKQYIEIGSFGGIVGLSKTYYLFSNGQRFMKQSVMGASSPEDTNEIAKIEPKDFKNICKSLKEMKFTELDLNEKGNMNYFIKYKTQKIDKHVQWSNMDRAPEGLVSLYRDILQNINTAPIN
;
A
#
# COMPACT_ATOMS: atom_id res chain seq x y z
N MET A 1 19.18 -64.06 11.67
CA MET A 1 18.76 -63.05 10.65
C MET A 1 17.90 -61.99 11.34
N LYS A 2 18.48 -60.85 11.71
CA LYS A 2 17.76 -59.73 12.36
C LYS A 2 17.33 -58.72 11.29
N LYS A 3 16.00 -58.64 11.09
CA LYS A 3 15.44 -57.64 10.17
C LYS A 3 15.43 -56.27 10.86
N LEU A 4 16.24 -55.37 10.37
CA LEU A 4 16.31 -53.95 10.79
C LEU A 4 15.13 -53.22 10.13
N LEU A 5 14.10 -52.86 10.89
CA LEU A 5 12.99 -52.06 10.46
C LEU A 5 13.45 -50.59 10.55
N MET A 6 13.78 -50.00 9.42
CA MET A 6 14.15 -48.61 9.30
C MET A 6 12.88 -47.75 9.19
N GLY A 7 12.44 -47.21 10.33
CA GLY A 7 11.31 -46.28 10.37
C GLY A 7 11.68 -44.93 9.79
N ILE A 8 11.08 -44.62 8.64
CA ILE A 8 11.18 -43.27 8.04
C ILE A 8 10.24 -42.35 8.83
N VAL A 9 10.81 -41.53 9.69
CA VAL A 9 10.08 -40.42 10.34
C VAL A 9 9.96 -39.28 9.32
N CYS A 10 8.79 -39.17 8.67
CA CYS A 10 8.44 -38.00 7.89
C CYS A 10 8.23 -36.81 8.84
N ILE A 11 9.26 -35.95 8.98
CA ILE A 11 9.13 -34.68 9.64
C ILE A 11 8.35 -33.76 8.69
N VAL A 12 7.04 -33.68 8.89
CA VAL A 12 6.20 -32.69 8.22
C VAL A 12 6.48 -31.36 8.90
N THR A 13 7.40 -30.59 8.34
CA THR A 13 7.61 -29.20 8.72
C THR A 13 6.37 -28.41 8.27
N PHE A 14 5.44 -28.20 9.19
CA PHE A 14 4.38 -27.20 9.00
C PHE A 14 5.08 -25.83 8.90
N SER A 15 5.24 -25.33 7.68
CA SER A 15 5.52 -23.93 7.43
C SER A 15 4.32 -23.14 7.96
N GLN A 16 4.38 -22.73 9.23
CA GLN A 16 3.45 -21.76 9.78
C GLN A 16 3.64 -20.47 8.98
N CYS A 17 2.79 -20.26 7.98
CA CYS A 17 2.57 -18.95 7.43
C CYS A 17 2.06 -18.07 8.58
N ASN A 18 2.97 -17.41 9.27
CA ASN A 18 2.63 -16.35 10.22
C ASN A 18 1.97 -15.23 9.41
N ASN A 19 0.66 -15.31 9.25
CA ASN A 19 -0.17 -14.23 8.73
C ASN A 19 -0.17 -13.10 9.75
N LYS A 20 0.91 -12.32 9.75
CA LYS A 20 1.02 -11.17 10.62
C LYS A 20 -0.08 -10.18 10.25
N ILE A 21 -0.94 -9.89 11.22
CA ILE A 21 -1.99 -8.88 11.09
C ILE A 21 -1.37 -7.54 11.47
N TYR A 22 -1.56 -6.54 10.64
CA TYR A 22 -1.11 -5.17 10.86
C TYR A 22 -2.32 -4.26 11.10
N SER A 23 -2.07 -3.09 11.68
CA SER A 23 -3.05 -2.01 11.85
C SER A 23 -2.40 -0.68 11.52
N LEU A 24 -3.17 0.40 11.47
CA LEU A 24 -2.60 1.74 11.28
C LEU A 24 -1.79 2.21 12.49
N ASP A 25 -2.03 1.66 13.69
CA ASP A 25 -1.22 1.94 14.88
C ASP A 25 0.06 1.09 14.93
N ASN A 26 0.12 0.01 14.15
CA ASN A 26 1.25 -0.90 14.06
C ASN A 26 1.57 -1.23 12.61
N LEU A 27 2.13 -0.24 11.92
CA LEU A 27 2.49 -0.34 10.50
C LEU A 27 3.60 -1.37 10.26
N PRO A 28 3.54 -2.12 9.15
CA PRO A 28 4.64 -2.98 8.74
C PRO A 28 5.88 -2.16 8.36
N LYS A 29 7.03 -2.83 8.29
CA LYS A 29 8.27 -2.19 7.83
C LYS A 29 8.23 -1.82 6.35
N GLN A 30 7.32 -2.40 5.59
CA GLN A 30 7.13 -2.11 4.17
C GLN A 30 5.64 -1.90 3.89
N TYR A 31 5.32 -0.71 3.36
CA TYR A 31 3.98 -0.35 2.93
C TYR A 31 4.01 0.77 1.89
N ILE A 32 2.87 0.96 1.26
CA ILE A 32 2.62 2.06 0.34
C ILE A 32 1.43 2.85 0.89
N GLU A 33 1.57 4.17 0.95
CA GLU A 33 0.46 5.10 1.13
C GLU A 33 0.19 5.77 -0.22
N ILE A 34 -1.07 5.88 -0.58
CA ILE A 34 -1.51 6.59 -1.77
C ILE A 34 -2.78 7.36 -1.46
N GLY A 35 -2.88 8.57 -1.95
CA GLY A 35 -4.08 9.34 -1.65
C GLY A 35 -4.11 10.72 -2.26
N SER A 36 -5.09 11.47 -1.80
CA SER A 36 -5.29 12.86 -2.18
C SER A 36 -5.81 13.67 -1.00
N PHE A 37 -5.54 14.97 -1.01
CA PHE A 37 -6.08 15.89 -0.01
C PHE A 37 -6.23 17.30 -0.58
N GLY A 38 -7.16 18.06 0.00
CA GLY A 38 -7.45 19.43 -0.39
C GLY A 38 -8.84 19.60 -1.02
N GLY A 39 -8.97 20.48 -1.98
CA GLY A 39 -10.23 20.89 -2.54
C GLY A 39 -11.02 21.85 -1.64
N ILE A 40 -12.20 22.27 -2.08
CA ILE A 40 -13.03 23.28 -1.39
C ILE A 40 -13.43 22.82 0.02
N VAL A 41 -13.72 21.53 0.19
CA VAL A 41 -14.15 20.93 1.47
C VAL A 41 -12.97 20.39 2.31
N GLY A 42 -11.72 20.51 1.83
CA GLY A 42 -10.55 20.03 2.56
C GLY A 42 -10.56 18.51 2.80
N LEU A 43 -11.12 17.74 1.87
CA LEU A 43 -11.19 16.28 2.01
C LEU A 43 -9.80 15.66 1.89
N SER A 44 -9.45 14.78 2.83
CA SER A 44 -8.27 13.93 2.76
C SER A 44 -8.70 12.48 2.68
N LYS A 45 -8.17 11.74 1.72
CA LYS A 45 -8.42 10.30 1.54
C LYS A 45 -7.10 9.59 1.29
N THR A 46 -6.73 8.68 2.16
CA THR A 46 -5.48 7.94 2.11
C THR A 46 -5.76 6.45 2.16
N TYR A 47 -5.11 5.72 1.29
CA TYR A 47 -5.11 4.25 1.29
C TYR A 47 -3.73 3.75 1.71
N TYR A 48 -3.73 2.74 2.55
CA TYR A 48 -2.54 2.02 3.01
C TYR A 48 -2.56 0.62 2.43
N LEU A 49 -1.50 0.23 1.77
CA LEU A 49 -1.34 -1.10 1.17
C LEU A 49 -0.16 -1.79 1.85
N PHE A 50 -0.39 -2.98 2.37
CA PHE A 50 0.60 -3.76 3.10
C PHE A 50 1.05 -4.99 2.30
N SER A 51 2.26 -5.46 2.56
CA SER A 51 2.88 -6.57 1.84
C SER A 51 2.15 -7.92 2.01
N ASN A 52 1.32 -8.07 3.04
CA ASN A 52 0.46 -9.23 3.28
C ASN A 52 -0.91 -9.12 2.59
N GLY A 53 -1.13 -8.08 1.77
CA GLY A 53 -2.37 -7.82 1.07
C GLY A 53 -3.41 -7.03 1.87
N GLN A 54 -3.23 -6.82 3.18
CA GLN A 54 -4.14 -5.96 3.95
C GLN A 54 -4.14 -4.53 3.40
N ARG A 55 -5.30 -3.91 3.44
CA ARG A 55 -5.51 -2.52 3.03
C ARG A 55 -6.38 -1.79 4.02
N PHE A 56 -6.07 -0.51 4.21
CA PHE A 56 -6.88 0.39 5.01
C PHE A 56 -7.16 1.65 4.22
N MET A 57 -8.33 2.22 4.44
CA MET A 57 -8.70 3.56 3.99
C MET A 57 -8.86 4.46 5.21
N LYS A 58 -8.24 5.62 5.15
CA LYS A 58 -8.39 6.68 6.13
C LYS A 58 -8.97 7.90 5.44
N GLN A 59 -10.05 8.45 5.97
CA GLN A 59 -10.69 9.65 5.45
C GLN A 59 -10.89 10.68 6.55
N SER A 60 -10.64 11.93 6.23
CA SER A 60 -10.89 13.05 7.13
C SER A 60 -11.26 14.30 6.33
N VAL A 61 -11.92 15.25 7.00
CA VAL A 61 -12.21 16.58 6.45
C VAL A 61 -11.46 17.60 7.29
N MET A 62 -10.66 18.44 6.65
CA MET A 62 -9.86 19.47 7.34
C MET A 62 -10.78 20.44 8.08
N GLY A 63 -10.49 20.68 9.37
CA GLY A 63 -11.30 21.56 10.21
C GLY A 63 -12.61 20.96 10.73
N ALA A 64 -12.96 19.74 10.38
CA ALA A 64 -14.09 19.02 10.98
C ALA A 64 -13.71 18.49 12.36
N SER A 65 -14.62 18.63 13.33
CA SER A 65 -14.49 18.01 14.67
C SER A 65 -14.80 16.51 14.67
N SER A 66 -15.13 15.95 13.49
CA SER A 66 -15.40 14.53 13.35
C SER A 66 -14.12 13.71 13.47
N PRO A 67 -14.15 12.57 14.18
CA PRO A 67 -13.01 11.66 14.19
C PRO A 67 -12.68 11.20 12.78
N GLU A 68 -11.41 10.90 12.55
CA GLU A 68 -10.96 10.30 11.30
C GLU A 68 -11.66 8.96 11.10
N ASP A 69 -12.28 8.78 9.94
CA ASP A 69 -12.89 7.51 9.56
C ASP A 69 -11.81 6.57 9.00
N THR A 70 -11.65 5.43 9.66
CA THR A 70 -10.64 4.43 9.29
C THR A 70 -11.32 3.08 9.11
N ASN A 71 -11.20 2.53 7.91
CA ASN A 71 -11.82 1.26 7.54
C ASN A 71 -10.77 0.30 6.93
N GLU A 72 -10.78 -0.96 7.41
CA GLU A 72 -10.13 -2.04 6.66
C GLU A 72 -10.99 -2.35 5.43
N ILE A 73 -10.37 -2.38 4.27
CA ILE A 73 -11.03 -2.66 3.00
C ILE A 73 -10.57 -4.02 2.45
N ALA A 74 -11.30 -4.54 1.44
CA ALA A 74 -11.00 -5.84 0.86
C ALA A 74 -9.51 -6.00 0.52
N LYS A 75 -8.93 -7.15 0.86
CA LYS A 75 -7.51 -7.47 0.62
C LYS A 75 -7.21 -7.57 -0.87
N ILE A 76 -5.97 -7.27 -1.23
CA ILE A 76 -5.42 -7.61 -2.55
C ILE A 76 -4.54 -8.85 -2.45
N GLU A 77 -4.32 -9.50 -3.58
CA GLU A 77 -3.34 -10.57 -3.64
C GLU A 77 -1.93 -10.04 -3.32
N PRO A 78 -1.12 -10.75 -2.53
CA PRO A 78 0.25 -10.32 -2.24
C PRO A 78 1.11 -10.11 -3.48
N LYS A 79 0.79 -10.79 -4.61
CA LYS A 79 1.44 -10.57 -5.91
C LYS A 79 1.19 -9.17 -6.45
N ASP A 80 0.00 -8.59 -6.23
CA ASP A 80 -0.34 -7.26 -6.72
C ASP A 80 0.45 -6.19 -5.99
N PHE A 81 0.63 -6.34 -4.67
CA PHE A 81 1.54 -5.48 -3.91
C PHE A 81 2.97 -5.54 -4.46
N LYS A 82 3.47 -6.76 -4.79
CA LYS A 82 4.80 -6.92 -5.40
C LYS A 82 4.89 -6.27 -6.78
N ASN A 83 3.84 -6.37 -7.59
CA ASN A 83 3.77 -5.74 -8.91
C ASN A 83 3.83 -4.20 -8.78
N ILE A 84 3.10 -3.61 -7.83
CA ILE A 84 3.16 -2.18 -7.56
C ILE A 84 4.59 -1.76 -7.15
N CYS A 85 5.22 -2.51 -6.24
CA CYS A 85 6.61 -2.24 -5.84
C CYS A 85 7.59 -2.34 -7.02
N LYS A 86 7.37 -3.28 -7.94
CA LYS A 86 8.16 -3.42 -9.17
C LYS A 86 7.98 -2.20 -10.06
N SER A 87 6.75 -1.75 -10.30
CA SER A 87 6.47 -0.53 -11.09
C SER A 87 7.11 0.72 -10.49
N LEU A 88 7.05 0.88 -9.16
CA LEU A 88 7.73 1.98 -8.45
C LEU A 88 9.25 1.94 -8.69
N LYS A 89 9.85 0.75 -8.71
CA LYS A 89 11.29 0.59 -8.97
C LYS A 89 11.64 0.90 -10.43
N GLU A 90 10.86 0.38 -11.38
CA GLU A 90 11.09 0.58 -12.81
C GLU A 90 11.00 2.04 -13.23
N MET A 91 10.07 2.81 -12.65
CA MET A 91 9.97 4.25 -12.86
C MET A 91 10.99 5.08 -12.07
N LYS A 92 11.90 4.45 -11.33
CA LYS A 92 12.88 5.12 -10.46
C LYS A 92 12.23 6.10 -9.48
N PHE A 93 11.14 5.67 -8.84
CA PHE A 93 10.35 6.50 -7.93
C PHE A 93 11.18 7.19 -6.85
N THR A 94 12.24 6.54 -6.36
CA THR A 94 13.14 7.10 -5.34
C THR A 94 13.95 8.29 -5.82
N GLU A 95 14.13 8.45 -7.13
CA GLU A 95 14.88 9.54 -7.75
C GLU A 95 13.99 10.75 -8.09
N LEU A 96 12.64 10.58 -8.06
CA LEU A 96 11.72 11.68 -8.36
C LEU A 96 11.83 12.76 -7.27
N ASP A 97 12.10 13.98 -7.68
CA ASP A 97 12.05 15.16 -6.82
C ASP A 97 10.82 16.00 -7.17
N LEU A 98 9.68 15.59 -6.61
CA LEU A 98 8.40 16.23 -6.87
C LEU A 98 7.66 16.42 -5.54
N ASN A 99 7.45 17.68 -5.16
CA ASN A 99 6.76 18.10 -3.95
C ASN A 99 5.94 19.36 -4.20
N GLU A 100 5.07 19.30 -5.20
CA GLU A 100 4.20 20.42 -5.55
C GLU A 100 3.02 20.51 -4.58
N LYS A 101 2.58 21.76 -4.33
CA LYS A 101 1.40 22.06 -3.52
C LYS A 101 0.41 22.86 -4.33
N GLY A 102 -0.87 22.51 -4.19
CA GLY A 102 -1.97 23.19 -4.85
C GLY A 102 -3.26 23.04 -4.08
N ASN A 103 -4.37 23.46 -4.70
CA ASN A 103 -5.69 23.34 -4.10
C ASN A 103 -6.07 21.86 -3.87
N MET A 104 -5.77 21.00 -4.83
CA MET A 104 -5.89 19.54 -4.70
C MET A 104 -4.51 18.94 -4.84
N ASN A 105 -4.17 18.02 -3.96
CA ASN A 105 -2.87 17.37 -3.93
C ASN A 105 -3.04 15.87 -4.00
N TYR A 106 -2.16 15.21 -4.73
CA TYR A 106 -2.08 13.76 -4.89
C TYR A 106 -0.72 13.30 -4.41
N PHE A 107 -0.62 12.12 -3.86
CA PHE A 107 0.66 11.62 -3.37
C PHE A 107 0.76 10.10 -3.44
N ILE A 108 2.01 9.65 -3.52
CA ILE A 108 2.42 8.28 -3.23
C ILE A 108 3.58 8.37 -2.23
N LYS A 109 3.52 7.56 -1.18
CA LYS A 109 4.63 7.34 -0.26
C LYS A 109 5.00 5.87 -0.28
N TYR A 110 6.27 5.58 -0.47
CA TYR A 110 6.82 4.23 -0.44
C TYR A 110 7.79 4.09 0.73
N LYS A 111 7.45 3.22 1.66
CA LYS A 111 8.22 2.93 2.86
C LYS A 111 8.76 1.52 2.85
N THR A 112 10.04 1.37 3.16
CA THR A 112 10.72 0.11 3.49
C THR A 112 11.69 0.35 4.65
N GLN A 113 12.45 -0.67 5.06
CA GLN A 113 13.53 -0.47 6.06
C GLN A 113 14.60 0.52 5.60
N LYS A 114 14.82 0.66 4.28
CA LYS A 114 15.91 1.46 3.69
C LYS A 114 15.40 2.68 2.93
N ILE A 115 14.12 2.72 2.59
CA ILE A 115 13.50 3.77 1.75
C ILE A 115 12.39 4.41 2.56
N ASP A 116 12.35 5.73 2.57
CA ASP A 116 11.22 6.54 3.02
C ASP A 116 11.07 7.68 2.01
N LYS A 117 10.31 7.41 0.95
CA LYS A 117 10.14 8.35 -0.16
C LYS A 117 8.69 8.77 -0.27
N HIS A 118 8.46 10.07 -0.26
CA HIS A 118 7.17 10.71 -0.50
C HIS A 118 7.28 11.57 -1.75
N VAL A 119 6.36 11.41 -2.68
CA VAL A 119 6.22 12.19 -3.91
C VAL A 119 4.82 12.76 -3.94
N GLN A 120 4.69 14.07 -4.14
CA GLN A 120 3.44 14.81 -4.12
C GLN A 120 3.35 15.73 -5.33
N TRP A 121 2.16 15.82 -5.92
CA TRP A 121 1.87 16.74 -7.03
C TRP A 121 0.47 17.30 -6.92
N SER A 122 0.23 18.42 -7.58
CA SER A 122 -1.06 19.12 -7.54
C SER A 122 -1.79 19.13 -8.88
N ASN A 123 -1.08 18.88 -9.97
CA ASN A 123 -1.63 18.90 -11.32
C ASN A 123 -1.32 17.58 -12.03
N MET A 124 -2.39 16.83 -12.39
CA MET A 124 -2.27 15.56 -13.09
C MET A 124 -1.66 15.69 -14.51
N ASP A 125 -1.84 16.85 -15.15
CA ASP A 125 -1.35 17.08 -16.51
C ASP A 125 0.13 17.46 -16.55
N ARG A 126 0.68 17.91 -15.43
CA ARG A 126 2.10 18.30 -15.31
C ARG A 126 2.98 17.26 -14.64
N ALA A 127 2.38 16.34 -13.92
CA ALA A 127 3.11 15.24 -13.30
C ALA A 127 3.63 14.26 -14.37
N PRO A 128 4.73 13.54 -14.11
CA PRO A 128 5.21 12.51 -15.00
C PRO A 128 4.11 11.49 -15.34
N GLU A 129 3.89 11.23 -16.64
CA GLU A 129 2.79 10.37 -17.11
C GLU A 129 2.82 8.98 -16.46
N GLY A 130 3.99 8.37 -16.33
CA GLY A 130 4.13 7.08 -15.65
C GLY A 130 3.71 7.12 -14.18
N LEU A 131 3.93 8.25 -13.46
CA LEU A 131 3.48 8.42 -12.08
C LEU A 131 1.96 8.53 -12.00
N VAL A 132 1.35 9.30 -12.89
CA VAL A 132 -0.12 9.47 -12.95
C VAL A 132 -0.80 8.16 -13.34
N SER A 133 -0.25 7.43 -14.32
CA SER A 133 -0.75 6.11 -14.72
C SER A 133 -0.71 5.15 -13.54
N LEU A 134 0.43 5.00 -12.88
CA LEU A 134 0.58 4.13 -11.72
C LEU A 134 -0.38 4.51 -10.59
N TYR A 135 -0.55 5.80 -10.31
CA TYR A 135 -1.49 6.28 -9.30
C TYR A 135 -2.93 5.84 -9.63
N ARG A 136 -3.37 6.02 -10.88
CA ARG A 136 -4.70 5.60 -11.33
C ARG A 136 -4.88 4.09 -11.28
N ASP A 137 -3.89 3.33 -11.72
CA ASP A 137 -3.92 1.86 -11.73
C ASP A 137 -4.05 1.30 -10.30
N ILE A 138 -3.30 1.85 -9.34
CA ILE A 138 -3.42 1.45 -7.94
C ILE A 138 -4.83 1.75 -7.41
N LEU A 139 -5.37 2.96 -7.66
CA LEU A 139 -6.71 3.32 -7.20
C LEU A 139 -7.80 2.49 -7.86
N GLN A 140 -7.67 2.16 -9.14
CA GLN A 140 -8.60 1.29 -9.83
C GLN A 140 -8.62 -0.11 -9.20
N ASN A 141 -7.46 -0.70 -8.94
CA ASN A 141 -7.35 -1.99 -8.26
C ASN A 141 -7.93 -1.96 -6.84
N ILE A 142 -7.86 -0.82 -6.16
CA ILE A 142 -8.48 -0.63 -4.85
C ILE A 142 -10.02 -0.66 -4.96
N ASN A 143 -10.58 -0.02 -5.97
CA ASN A 143 -12.02 0.15 -6.11
C ASN A 143 -12.72 -1.07 -6.74
N THR A 144 -12.01 -1.91 -7.48
CA THR A 144 -12.58 -3.10 -8.16
C THR A 144 -12.55 -4.37 -7.31
N ALA A 145 -11.88 -4.37 -6.17
CA ALA A 145 -11.88 -5.53 -5.28
C ALA A 145 -13.30 -5.75 -4.69
N PRO A 146 -13.84 -6.98 -4.74
CA PRO A 146 -15.17 -7.28 -4.24
C PRO A 146 -15.28 -6.92 -2.75
N ILE A 147 -16.36 -6.26 -2.40
CA ILE A 147 -16.77 -6.04 -1.00
C ILE A 147 -17.31 -7.39 -0.53
N ASN A 148 -16.56 -8.09 0.30
CA ASN A 148 -17.01 -9.33 0.95
C ASN A 148 -17.88 -9.00 2.16
#